data_41d0583ff223538d46dbf25a1f3c8d07
#
_entry.id   41d0583ff223538d46dbf25a1f3c8d07
#
_cell.length_a   1.000
_cell.length_b   1.000
_cell.length_c   1.000
_cell.angle_alpha   90.00
_cell.angle_beta   90.00
_cell.angle_gamma   90.00
#
_symmetry.space_group_name_H-M   'P 1'
#
loop_
_entity.id
_entity.type
_entity.pdbx_description
1 polymer ?
#
loop_
_entity_poly.entity_id
_entity_poly.type
_entity_poly.pdbx_seq_one_letter_code
_entity_poly.pdbx_strand_id
1 'polypeptide(L)'
;LLEPTKIYTKFLSKLNALNLIKRSVNITGGGLIKNPPRVFDDNLTLKINVNNWHLPKEFKWLKKMGNLSNYEMLKVFNCGIGMILLVEKDYVDEVIQYANNGNENCFVIGEMVEKCESSVFFEGNLKKWSTME
;
A
#
# COMPACT_ATOMS: atom_id res chain seq x y z
N LEU A 1 10.58 4.24 17.68
CA LEU A 1 10.73 4.78 16.36
C LEU A 1 10.55 3.73 15.26
N LEU A 2 11.01 2.52 15.51
CA LEU A 2 10.91 1.44 14.56
C LEU A 2 9.91 0.40 15.05
N GLU A 3 8.78 0.29 14.35
CA GLU A 3 7.88 -0.81 14.59
C GLU A 3 8.38 -2.06 13.89
N PRO A 4 8.30 -3.24 14.54
CA PRO A 4 8.66 -4.48 13.89
C PRO A 4 7.79 -4.73 12.65
N THR A 5 8.38 -5.32 11.63
CA THR A 5 7.64 -5.75 10.45
C THR A 5 6.58 -6.77 10.89
N LYS A 6 5.32 -6.51 10.53
CA LYS A 6 4.24 -7.44 10.85
C LYS A 6 4.39 -8.72 10.02
N ILE A 7 4.13 -9.85 10.66
CA ILE A 7 4.11 -11.14 9.99
C ILE A 7 2.65 -11.46 9.63
N TYR A 8 2.37 -11.48 8.34
CA TYR A 8 1.00 -11.64 7.83
C TYR A 8 0.63 -13.07 7.49
N THR A 9 1.48 -14.05 7.80
CA THR A 9 1.36 -15.42 7.35
C THR A 9 0.00 -16.06 7.65
N LYS A 10 -0.46 -15.93 8.90
CA LYS A 10 -1.72 -16.55 9.32
C LYS A 10 -2.93 -15.94 8.58
N PHE A 11 -2.94 -14.62 8.47
CA PHE A 11 -3.98 -13.89 7.77
C PHE A 11 -4.01 -14.25 6.28
N LEU A 12 -2.85 -14.25 5.63
CA LEU A 12 -2.73 -14.57 4.21
C LEU A 12 -3.12 -16.02 3.93
N SER A 13 -2.72 -16.97 4.77
CA SER A 13 -3.09 -18.37 4.61
C SER A 13 -4.60 -18.56 4.62
N LYS A 14 -5.30 -17.87 5.50
CA LYS A 14 -6.75 -17.94 5.57
C LYS A 14 -7.42 -17.37 4.32
N LEU A 15 -6.95 -16.21 3.84
CA LEU A 15 -7.50 -15.59 2.64
C LEU A 15 -7.18 -16.40 1.39
N ASN A 16 -6.00 -17.01 1.31
CA ASN A 16 -5.64 -17.88 0.20
C ASN A 16 -6.51 -19.16 0.18
N ALA A 17 -6.77 -19.75 1.34
CA ALA A 17 -7.63 -20.91 1.45
C ALA A 17 -9.06 -20.62 0.97
N LEU A 18 -9.53 -19.38 1.14
CA LEU A 18 -10.84 -18.94 0.68
C LEU A 18 -10.83 -18.41 -0.76
N ASN A 19 -9.67 -18.38 -1.39
CA ASN A 19 -9.50 -17.94 -2.78
C ASN A 19 -9.90 -16.47 -3.01
N LEU A 20 -9.69 -15.63 -2.00
CA LEU A 20 -10.10 -14.21 -2.02
C LEU A 20 -9.03 -13.27 -2.54
N ILE A 21 -7.78 -13.73 -2.63
CA ILE A 21 -6.65 -12.89 -3.05
C ILE A 21 -6.09 -13.40 -4.37
N LYS A 22 -5.92 -12.50 -5.35
CA LYS A 22 -5.24 -12.82 -6.61
C LYS A 22 -3.73 -12.76 -6.47
N ARG A 23 -3.23 -11.72 -5.86
CA ARG A 23 -1.79 -11.49 -5.66
C ARG A 23 -1.57 -10.71 -4.39
N SER A 24 -0.38 -10.84 -3.84
CA SER A 24 0.06 -10.03 -2.70
C SER A 24 1.49 -9.57 -2.93
N VAL A 25 1.85 -8.43 -2.37
CA VAL A 25 3.20 -7.89 -2.44
C VAL A 25 3.55 -7.19 -1.15
N ASN A 26 4.73 -7.52 -0.61
CA ASN A 26 5.31 -6.80 0.52
C ASN A 26 5.94 -5.49 0.02
N ILE A 27 5.72 -4.42 0.75
CA ILE A 27 6.32 -3.13 0.43
C ILE A 27 7.60 -2.98 1.24
N THR A 28 8.72 -3.08 0.57
CA THR A 28 10.07 -3.06 1.16
C THR A 28 10.89 -1.91 0.55
N GLY A 29 12.18 -2.12 0.35
CA GLY A 29 13.11 -1.09 -0.10
C GLY A 29 12.83 -0.41 -1.44
N GLY A 30 11.94 -0.97 -2.26
CA GLY A 30 11.50 -0.32 -3.50
C GLY A 30 10.30 0.60 -3.32
N GLY A 31 9.70 0.62 -2.13
CA GLY A 31 8.54 1.46 -1.82
C GLY A 31 7.32 1.16 -2.65
N LEU A 32 6.38 2.11 -2.65
CA LEU A 32 5.11 1.98 -3.37
C LEU A 32 5.26 2.11 -4.89
N ILE A 33 6.40 2.57 -5.38
CA ILE A 33 6.63 2.72 -6.81
C ILE A 33 7.15 1.43 -7.45
N LYS A 34 8.14 0.78 -6.82
CA LYS A 34 8.85 -0.35 -7.42
C LYS A 34 8.31 -1.72 -7.05
N ASN A 35 7.76 -1.88 -5.83
CA ASN A 35 7.33 -3.20 -5.38
C ASN A 35 6.05 -3.70 -6.04
N PRO A 36 4.96 -2.89 -6.12
CA PRO A 36 3.71 -3.40 -6.69
C PRO A 36 3.80 -3.90 -8.13
N PRO A 37 4.55 -3.25 -9.05
CA PRO A 37 4.59 -3.73 -10.43
C PRO A 37 5.13 -5.15 -10.63
N ARG A 38 5.76 -5.72 -9.62
CA ARG A 38 6.29 -7.09 -9.68
C ARG A 38 5.20 -8.15 -9.73
N VAL A 39 3.96 -7.80 -9.35
CA VAL A 39 2.88 -8.77 -9.19
C VAL A 39 1.73 -8.59 -10.17
N PHE A 40 1.83 -7.68 -11.11
CA PHE A 40 0.82 -7.52 -12.14
C PHE A 40 1.44 -7.27 -13.52
N ASP A 41 0.62 -7.43 -14.56
CA ASP A 41 1.06 -7.35 -15.96
C ASP A 41 1.40 -5.93 -16.40
N ASP A 42 2.30 -5.81 -17.39
CA ASP A 42 2.73 -4.53 -17.93
C ASP A 42 1.62 -3.74 -18.60
N ASN A 43 0.51 -4.37 -18.93
CA ASN A 43 -0.66 -3.70 -19.54
C ASN A 43 -1.61 -3.09 -18.51
N LEU A 44 -1.21 -3.07 -17.24
CA LEU A 44 -2.02 -2.53 -16.14
C LEU A 44 -1.26 -1.43 -15.41
N THR A 45 -2.01 -0.57 -14.76
CA THR A 45 -1.50 0.47 -13.86
C THR A 45 -2.21 0.35 -12.52
N LEU A 46 -1.44 0.43 -11.44
CA LEU A 46 -1.98 0.56 -10.09
C LEU A 46 -2.21 2.04 -9.80
N LYS A 47 -3.45 2.41 -9.61
CA LYS A 47 -3.83 3.79 -9.28
C LYS A 47 -4.07 3.88 -7.78
N ILE A 48 -3.17 4.56 -7.08
CA ILE A 48 -3.20 4.70 -5.62
C ILE A 48 -3.73 6.09 -5.25
N ASN A 49 -4.71 6.13 -4.35
CA ASN A 49 -5.21 7.39 -3.82
C ASN A 49 -4.60 7.64 -2.44
N VAL A 50 -3.67 8.60 -2.37
CA VAL A 50 -2.95 8.92 -1.13
C VAL A 50 -3.84 9.56 -0.07
N ASN A 51 -5.06 9.95 -0.40
CA ASN A 51 -6.02 10.45 0.58
C ASN A 51 -6.65 9.33 1.42
N ASN A 52 -6.48 8.06 1.02
CA ASN A 52 -7.14 6.94 1.67
C ASN A 52 -6.45 6.49 2.96
N TRP A 53 -5.27 7.02 3.27
CA TRP A 53 -4.62 6.76 4.56
C TRP A 53 -3.80 7.97 5.01
N HIS A 54 -3.43 7.97 6.28
CA HIS A 54 -2.57 9.00 6.84
C HIS A 54 -1.13 8.50 6.91
N LEU A 55 -0.18 9.33 6.48
CA LEU A 55 1.22 9.01 6.62
C LEU A 55 1.56 8.93 8.12
N PRO A 56 2.09 7.79 8.63
CA PRO A 56 2.45 7.69 10.03
C PRO A 56 3.47 8.75 10.45
N LYS A 57 3.41 9.16 11.71
CA LYS A 57 4.26 10.23 12.25
C LYS A 57 5.74 9.96 12.04
N GLU A 58 6.16 8.70 12.16
CA GLU A 58 7.54 8.28 11.96
C GLU A 58 8.02 8.64 10.56
N PHE A 59 7.19 8.42 9.55
CA PHE A 59 7.52 8.75 8.16
C PHE A 59 7.50 10.25 7.90
N LYS A 60 6.59 10.98 8.53
CA LYS A 60 6.58 12.45 8.45
C LYS A 60 7.86 13.03 9.02
N TRP A 61 8.30 12.49 10.15
CA TRP A 61 9.56 12.89 10.79
C TRP A 61 10.76 12.60 9.89
N LEU A 62 10.84 11.39 9.31
CA LEU A 62 11.90 11.03 8.38
C LEU A 62 11.93 11.95 7.17
N LYS A 63 10.76 12.26 6.63
CA LYS A 63 10.63 13.17 5.48
C LYS A 63 11.20 14.55 5.80
N LYS A 64 10.86 15.07 6.96
CA LYS A 64 11.30 16.40 7.42
C LYS A 64 12.80 16.41 7.69
N MET A 65 13.29 15.44 8.46
CA MET A 65 14.71 15.39 8.87
C MET A 65 15.64 15.13 7.69
N GLY A 66 15.21 14.31 6.75
CA GLY A 66 15.98 14.00 5.55
C GLY A 66 15.76 14.99 4.41
N ASN A 67 14.89 15.98 4.59
CA ASN A 67 14.49 16.92 3.54
C ASN A 67 14.07 16.20 2.25
N LEU A 68 13.26 15.14 2.41
CA LEU A 68 12.85 14.29 1.30
C LEU A 68 11.62 14.81 0.61
N SER A 69 11.57 14.69 -0.73
CA SER A 69 10.37 14.97 -1.50
C SER A 69 9.32 13.86 -1.30
N ASN A 70 8.08 14.14 -1.68
CA ASN A 70 7.04 13.11 -1.67
C ASN A 70 7.39 11.95 -2.60
N TYR A 71 7.97 12.24 -3.76
CA TYR A 71 8.40 11.20 -4.69
C TYR A 71 9.47 10.29 -4.07
N GLU A 72 10.46 10.87 -3.38
CA GLU A 72 11.50 10.10 -2.70
C GLU A 72 10.91 9.21 -1.61
N MET A 73 9.92 9.71 -0.86
CA MET A 73 9.21 8.92 0.14
C MET A 73 8.53 7.70 -0.50
N LEU A 74 7.82 7.91 -1.59
CA LEU A 74 7.10 6.84 -2.29
C LEU A 74 8.05 5.82 -2.94
N LYS A 75 9.24 6.25 -3.33
CA LYS A 75 10.23 5.40 -3.98
C LYS A 75 11.01 4.52 -3.00
N VAL A 76 11.25 5.01 -1.79
CA VAL A 76 12.16 4.38 -0.84
C VAL A 76 11.44 3.70 0.31
N PHE A 77 10.33 4.27 0.79
CA PHE A 77 9.63 3.81 1.99
C PHE A 77 8.26 3.23 1.66
N ASN A 78 7.77 2.38 2.56
CA ASN A 78 6.42 1.84 2.43
C ASN A 78 5.34 2.85 2.85
N CYS A 79 5.70 3.94 3.48
CA CYS A 79 4.81 5.02 3.90
C CYS A 79 3.64 4.54 4.77
N GLY A 80 3.86 3.48 5.53
CA GLY A 80 2.84 2.89 6.41
C GLY A 80 2.06 1.75 5.77
N ILE A 81 2.32 1.45 4.50
CA ILE A 81 1.67 0.33 3.79
C ILE A 81 2.65 -0.83 3.74
N GLY A 82 2.50 -1.80 4.63
CA GLY A 82 3.41 -2.94 4.69
C GLY A 82 3.17 -4.00 3.63
N MET A 83 1.92 -4.13 3.18
CA MET A 83 1.54 -5.13 2.19
C MET A 83 0.35 -4.64 1.38
N ILE A 84 0.35 -4.94 0.09
CA ILE A 84 -0.77 -4.68 -0.80
C ILE A 84 -1.33 -6.02 -1.28
N LEU A 85 -2.66 -6.13 -1.26
CA LEU A 85 -3.39 -7.29 -1.76
C LEU A 85 -4.18 -6.87 -2.99
N LEU A 86 -4.04 -7.64 -4.08
CA LEU A 86 -4.87 -7.49 -5.26
C LEU A 86 -6.06 -8.44 -5.14
N VAL A 87 -7.26 -7.87 -5.13
CA VAL A 87 -8.49 -8.58 -4.82
C VAL A 87 -9.54 -8.23 -5.86
N GLU A 88 -10.37 -9.20 -6.25
CA GLU A 88 -11.55 -8.92 -7.07
C GLU A 88 -12.45 -7.93 -6.34
N LYS A 89 -13.01 -6.99 -7.10
CA LYS A 89 -13.88 -5.95 -6.56
C LYS A 89 -15.01 -6.51 -5.68
N ASP A 90 -15.58 -7.63 -6.09
CA ASP A 90 -16.71 -8.24 -5.38
C ASP A 90 -16.33 -8.83 -4.03
N TYR A 91 -15.03 -9.06 -3.78
CA TYR A 91 -14.54 -9.66 -2.53
C TYR A 91 -13.85 -8.67 -1.60
N VAL A 92 -13.79 -7.39 -1.96
CA VAL A 92 -13.07 -6.38 -1.16
C VAL A 92 -13.63 -6.30 0.26
N ASP A 93 -14.96 -6.24 0.39
CA ASP A 93 -15.60 -6.12 1.71
C ASP A 93 -15.32 -7.33 2.59
N GLU A 94 -15.33 -8.54 2.01
CA GLU A 94 -15.00 -9.76 2.73
C GLU A 94 -13.56 -9.75 3.24
N VAL A 95 -12.61 -9.33 2.39
CA VAL A 95 -11.19 -9.27 2.77
C VAL A 95 -10.99 -8.28 3.92
N ILE A 96 -11.61 -7.11 3.85
CA ILE A 96 -11.53 -6.10 4.89
C ILE A 96 -12.11 -6.63 6.20
N GLN A 97 -13.24 -7.33 6.14
CA GLN A 97 -13.88 -7.89 7.31
C GLN A 97 -12.99 -8.95 7.98
N TYR A 98 -12.39 -9.85 7.19
CA TYR A 98 -11.46 -10.85 7.72
C TYR A 98 -10.24 -10.20 8.37
N ALA A 99 -9.71 -9.16 7.76
CA ALA A 99 -8.57 -8.44 8.30
C ALA A 99 -8.90 -7.80 9.65
N ASN A 100 -10.03 -7.11 9.72
CA ASN A 100 -10.47 -6.43 10.94
C ASN A 100 -10.72 -7.43 12.06
N ASN A 101 -11.31 -8.60 11.76
CA ASN A 101 -11.52 -9.67 12.74
C ASN A 101 -10.20 -10.24 13.26
N GLY A 102 -9.14 -10.18 12.47
CA GLY A 102 -7.79 -10.61 12.86
C GLY A 102 -6.92 -9.50 13.44
N ASN A 103 -7.51 -8.35 13.76
CA ASN A 103 -6.80 -7.17 14.27
C ASN A 103 -5.79 -6.58 13.28
N GLU A 104 -5.98 -6.82 11.99
CA GLU A 104 -5.19 -6.19 10.94
C GLU A 104 -5.93 -4.97 10.41
N ASN A 105 -5.21 -3.86 10.25
CA ASN A 105 -5.77 -2.64 9.67
C ASN A 105 -5.73 -2.75 8.16
N CYS A 106 -6.88 -2.95 7.53
CA CYS A 106 -7.00 -3.16 6.09
C CYS A 106 -7.97 -2.14 5.50
N PHE A 107 -7.59 -1.51 4.42
CA PHE A 107 -8.41 -0.52 3.74
C PHE A 107 -8.06 -0.48 2.26
N VAL A 108 -8.96 0.06 1.45
CA VAL A 108 -8.75 0.22 0.01
C VAL A 108 -7.82 1.41 -0.22
N ILE A 109 -6.72 1.20 -0.93
CA ILE A 109 -5.79 2.29 -1.27
C ILE A 109 -5.88 2.70 -2.74
N GLY A 110 -6.52 1.88 -3.57
CA GLY A 110 -6.60 2.19 -4.99
C GLY A 110 -7.24 1.07 -5.79
N GLU A 111 -7.00 1.12 -7.08
CA GLU A 111 -7.56 0.14 -8.02
C GLU A 111 -6.60 -0.12 -9.18
N MET A 112 -6.77 -1.28 -9.82
CA MET A 112 -6.06 -1.59 -11.05
C MET A 112 -6.85 -1.04 -12.22
N VAL A 113 -6.15 -0.34 -13.12
CA VAL A 113 -6.77 0.26 -14.32
C VAL A 113 -5.93 -0.10 -15.55
N GLU A 114 -6.43 0.23 -16.74
CA GLU A 114 -5.69 0.06 -17.98
C GLU A 114 -4.42 0.90 -17.95
N LYS A 115 -3.39 0.42 -18.64
CA LYS A 115 -2.07 1.06 -18.65
C LYS A 115 -2.13 2.54 -18.98
N CYS A 116 -1.59 3.33 -18.07
CA CYS A 116 -1.30 4.75 -18.26
C CYS A 116 0.18 4.91 -18.60
N GLU A 117 0.75 6.10 -18.38
CA GLU A 117 2.16 6.36 -18.68
C GLU A 117 3.12 5.57 -17.77
N SER A 118 2.69 5.22 -16.56
CA SER A 118 3.52 4.51 -15.59
C SER A 118 2.79 3.31 -15.01
N SER A 119 3.55 2.40 -14.39
CA SER A 119 2.98 1.21 -13.74
C SER A 119 2.23 1.55 -12.46
N VAL A 120 2.60 2.64 -11.79
CA VAL A 120 1.93 3.13 -10.58
C VAL A 120 1.62 4.61 -10.78
N PHE A 121 0.39 5.00 -10.49
CA PHE A 121 -0.06 6.38 -10.58
C PHE A 121 -0.64 6.80 -9.22
N PHE A 122 -0.23 7.95 -8.72
CA PHE A 122 -0.69 8.47 -7.44
C PHE A 122 -1.64 9.64 -7.66
N GLU A 123 -2.82 9.57 -7.05
CA GLU A 123 -3.77 10.68 -7.02
C GLU A 123 -4.01 11.12 -5.57
N GLY A 124 -4.62 12.27 -5.40
CA GLY A 124 -4.90 12.82 -4.09
C GLY A 124 -3.93 13.93 -3.70
N ASN A 125 -4.02 14.39 -2.46
CA ASN A 125 -3.27 15.55 -1.99
C ASN A 125 -2.05 15.17 -1.16
N LEU A 126 -0.89 15.06 -1.83
CA LEU A 126 0.38 14.76 -1.18
C LEU A 126 0.90 15.89 -0.29
N LYS A 127 0.34 17.10 -0.40
CA LYS A 127 0.72 18.21 0.48
C LYS A 127 0.47 17.91 1.95
N LYS A 128 -0.50 17.05 2.24
CA LYS A 128 -0.78 16.60 3.61
C LYS A 128 0.40 15.91 4.27
N TRP A 129 1.29 15.34 3.48
CA TRP A 129 2.46 14.64 3.99
C TRP A 129 3.55 15.58 4.48
N SER A 130 3.43 16.86 4.18
CA SER A 130 4.38 17.88 4.63
C SER A 130 3.99 18.55 5.94
N THR A 131 2.79 18.28 6.46
CA THR A 131 2.30 18.85 7.71
C THR A 131 2.57 17.90 8.87
N MET A 132 3.09 18.43 9.96
CA MET A 132 3.44 17.68 11.18
C MET A 132 2.35 17.83 12.24
N GLU A 133 1.16 17.42 11.93
CA GLU A 133 0.03 17.45 12.86
C GLU A 133 -0.03 16.23 13.74
#